data_3f211e8e0424a1b2479bbd30531efb39
#
_entry.id   3f211e8e0424a1b2479bbd30531efb39
#
_cell.length_a   1.000
_cell.length_b   1.000
_cell.length_c   1.000
_cell.angle_alpha   90.00
_cell.angle_beta   90.00
_cell.angle_gamma   90.00
#
_symmetry.space_group_name_H-M   'P 1'
#
loop_
_entity.id
_entity.type
_entity.pdbx_description
1 polymer ?
#
loop_
_entity_poly.entity_id
_entity_poly.type
_entity_poly.pdbx_seq_one_letter_code
_entity_poly.pdbx_strand_id
1 'polypeptide(L)'
;MHNARANLLFIFAMALFAVQDLFIKWVTATVPTSEVIFFLGLGGTLVFALVAMRSGETLFPPLRGHRILYLRTFSEGFCAIFIFVSLSAVALATFATVFQAVPLVVTMGAALFLREQVGWRRWLAILIG
;
A
#
# COMPACT_ATOMS: atom_id res chain seq x y z
N MET A 1 27.21 1.64 -4.97
CA MET A 1 26.73 0.24 -4.78
C MET A 1 25.43 0.14 -3.95
N HIS A 2 25.03 1.16 -3.17
CA HIS A 2 23.77 1.15 -2.39
C HIS A 2 22.50 1.11 -3.25
N ASN A 3 22.51 1.76 -4.42
CA ASN A 3 21.30 1.82 -5.27
C ASN A 3 20.88 0.46 -5.87
N ALA A 4 21.84 -0.41 -6.21
CA ALA A 4 21.53 -1.72 -6.81
C ALA A 4 20.83 -2.66 -5.79
N ARG A 5 21.27 -2.69 -4.54
CA ARG A 5 20.63 -3.47 -3.48
C ARG A 5 19.22 -2.95 -3.17
N ALA A 6 19.05 -1.64 -3.09
CA ALA A 6 17.75 -1.01 -2.87
C ALA A 6 16.77 -1.32 -4.01
N ASN A 7 17.24 -1.25 -5.27
CA ASN A 7 16.42 -1.60 -6.43
C ASN A 7 16.05 -3.09 -6.45
N LEU A 8 16.97 -3.99 -6.11
CA LEU A 8 16.67 -5.43 -6.01
C LEU A 8 15.66 -5.72 -4.92
N LEU A 9 15.80 -5.13 -3.74
CA LEU A 9 14.82 -5.26 -2.65
C LEU A 9 13.45 -4.73 -3.05
N PHE A 10 13.40 -3.61 -3.77
CA PHE A 10 12.15 -3.04 -4.27
C PHE A 10 11.47 -3.97 -5.28
N ILE A 11 12.22 -4.49 -6.25
CA ILE A 11 11.68 -5.45 -7.25
C ILE A 11 11.16 -6.71 -6.54
N PHE A 12 11.92 -7.23 -5.57
CA PHE A 12 11.50 -8.39 -4.81
C PHE A 12 10.22 -8.13 -3.99
N ALA A 13 10.12 -6.96 -3.34
CA ALA A 13 8.92 -6.56 -2.62
C ALA A 13 7.70 -6.45 -3.57
N MET A 14 7.87 -5.86 -4.76
CA MET A 14 6.80 -5.77 -5.75
C MET A 14 6.35 -7.14 -6.26
N ALA A 15 7.29 -8.08 -6.45
CA ALA A 15 6.95 -9.45 -6.81
C ALA A 15 6.15 -10.15 -5.70
N LEU A 16 6.50 -9.95 -4.43
CA LEU A 16 5.73 -10.48 -3.30
C LEU A 16 4.33 -9.90 -3.24
N PHE A 17 4.16 -8.59 -3.47
CA PHE A 17 2.83 -7.98 -3.55
C PHE A 17 1.98 -8.56 -4.68
N ALA A 18 2.57 -8.77 -5.87
CA ALA A 18 1.85 -9.38 -6.98
C ALA A 18 1.38 -10.81 -6.66
N VAL A 19 2.23 -11.60 -5.97
CA VAL A 19 1.86 -12.93 -5.50
C VAL A 19 0.75 -12.85 -4.45
N GLN A 20 0.83 -11.92 -3.51
CA GLN A 20 -0.21 -11.67 -2.51
C GLN A 20 -1.55 -11.35 -3.17
N ASP A 21 -1.57 -10.44 -4.15
CA ASP A 21 -2.79 -10.04 -4.86
C ASP A 21 -3.45 -11.24 -5.57
N LEU A 22 -2.63 -12.10 -6.17
CA LEU A 22 -3.09 -13.33 -6.82
C LEU A 22 -3.72 -14.29 -5.79
N PHE A 23 -3.10 -14.48 -4.63
CA PHE A 23 -3.67 -15.31 -3.56
C PHE A 23 -4.96 -14.73 -3.02
N ILE A 24 -5.03 -13.42 -2.77
CA ILE A 24 -6.25 -12.75 -2.32
C ILE A 24 -7.37 -12.97 -3.34
N LYS A 25 -7.09 -12.76 -4.62
CA LYS A 25 -8.07 -12.99 -5.70
C LYS A 25 -8.58 -14.43 -5.74
N TRP A 26 -7.69 -15.39 -5.55
CA TRP A 26 -8.05 -16.79 -5.56
C TRP A 26 -8.91 -17.17 -4.33
N VAL A 27 -8.51 -16.73 -3.15
CA VAL A 27 -9.23 -17.03 -1.91
C VAL A 27 -10.60 -16.33 -1.86
N THR A 28 -10.69 -15.09 -2.34
CA THR A 28 -11.97 -14.34 -2.38
C THR A 28 -12.98 -14.89 -3.38
N ALA A 29 -12.59 -15.86 -4.23
CA ALA A 29 -13.53 -16.61 -5.05
C ALA A 29 -14.40 -17.59 -4.24
N THR A 30 -13.93 -18.02 -3.06
CA THR A 30 -14.59 -19.03 -2.22
C THR A 30 -14.91 -18.55 -0.82
N VAL A 31 -14.17 -17.57 -0.32
CA VAL A 31 -14.29 -17.02 1.03
C VAL A 31 -14.74 -15.55 0.95
N PRO A 32 -15.65 -15.11 1.82
CA PRO A 32 -16.07 -13.70 1.88
C PRO A 32 -14.86 -12.77 2.09
N THR A 33 -14.80 -11.69 1.34
CA THR A 33 -13.71 -10.71 1.41
C THR A 33 -13.47 -10.17 2.82
N SER A 34 -14.53 -10.03 3.62
CA SER A 34 -14.45 -9.59 5.01
C SER A 34 -13.62 -10.53 5.89
N GLU A 35 -13.76 -11.83 5.70
CA GLU A 35 -12.97 -12.83 6.44
C GLU A 35 -11.49 -12.78 6.04
N VAL A 36 -11.22 -12.63 4.74
CA VAL A 36 -9.85 -12.50 4.24
C VAL A 36 -9.17 -11.28 4.83
N ILE A 37 -9.84 -10.12 4.84
CA ILE A 37 -9.33 -8.88 5.45
C ILE A 37 -9.08 -9.09 6.95
N PHE A 38 -10.01 -9.74 7.65
CA PHE A 38 -9.88 -10.00 9.09
C PHE A 38 -8.64 -10.84 9.40
N PHE A 39 -8.45 -11.97 8.71
CA PHE A 39 -7.31 -12.85 8.96
C PHE A 39 -5.98 -12.23 8.53
N LEU A 40 -5.93 -11.49 7.44
CA LEU A 40 -4.74 -10.75 7.03
C LEU A 40 -4.38 -9.64 8.03
N GLY A 41 -5.38 -8.90 8.49
CA GLY A 41 -5.18 -7.87 9.51
C GLY A 41 -4.72 -8.45 10.83
N LEU A 42 -5.32 -9.55 11.28
CA LEU A 42 -4.91 -10.24 12.50
C LEU A 42 -3.49 -10.78 12.40
N GLY A 43 -3.18 -11.49 11.30
CA GLY A 43 -1.84 -12.05 11.07
C GLY A 43 -0.77 -10.97 10.98
N GLY A 44 -1.03 -9.90 10.23
CA GLY A 44 -0.13 -8.75 10.12
C GLY A 44 0.10 -8.08 11.49
N THR A 45 -0.98 -7.85 12.24
CA THR A 45 -0.90 -7.26 13.58
C THR A 45 -0.04 -8.11 14.52
N LEU A 46 -0.24 -9.44 14.53
CA LEU A 46 0.55 -10.35 15.36
C LEU A 46 2.04 -10.33 15.00
N VAL A 47 2.37 -10.40 13.71
CA VAL A 47 3.75 -10.36 13.23
C VAL A 47 4.43 -9.05 13.64
N PHE A 48 3.80 -7.91 13.33
CA PHE A 48 4.38 -6.61 13.66
C PHE A 48 4.43 -6.35 15.16
N ALA A 49 3.45 -6.82 15.94
CA ALA A 49 3.50 -6.75 17.40
C ALA A 49 4.68 -7.54 17.96
N LEU A 50 4.90 -8.75 17.48
CA LEU A 50 6.05 -9.57 17.89
C LEU A 50 7.40 -8.91 17.55
N VAL A 51 7.51 -8.34 16.35
CA VAL A 51 8.71 -7.62 15.93
C VAL A 51 8.95 -6.40 16.81
N ALA A 52 7.92 -5.58 17.05
CA ALA A 52 8.04 -4.39 17.89
C ALA A 52 8.42 -4.73 19.33
N MET A 53 7.80 -5.77 19.91
CA MET A 53 8.14 -6.24 21.25
C MET A 53 9.61 -6.71 21.35
N ARG A 54 10.11 -7.39 20.33
CA ARG A 54 11.52 -7.83 20.29
C ARG A 54 12.50 -6.67 20.11
N SER A 55 12.07 -5.61 19.42
CA SER A 55 12.86 -4.40 19.21
C SER A 55 12.80 -3.42 20.40
N GLY A 56 12.00 -3.71 21.42
CA GLY A 56 11.83 -2.84 22.59
C GLY A 56 11.02 -1.57 22.29
N GLU A 57 10.33 -1.54 21.15
CA GLU A 57 9.50 -0.41 20.74
C GLU A 57 8.12 -0.45 21.42
N THR A 58 7.56 0.73 21.69
CA THR A 58 6.22 0.83 22.27
C THR A 58 5.16 0.61 21.18
N LEU A 59 4.27 -0.36 21.38
CA LEU A 59 3.17 -0.67 20.45
C LEU A 59 2.19 0.50 20.29
N PHE A 60 2.00 1.29 21.33
CA PHE A 60 1.07 2.43 21.33
C PHE A 60 1.80 3.69 21.82
N PRO A 61 2.45 4.44 20.91
CA PRO A 61 3.04 5.71 21.26
C PRO A 61 1.94 6.70 21.71
N PRO A 62 2.22 7.61 22.67
CA PRO A 62 1.23 8.56 23.17
C PRO A 62 0.72 9.46 22.05
N LEU A 63 -0.60 9.71 22.02
CA LEU A 63 -1.29 10.53 21.01
C LEU A 63 -0.74 11.96 20.91
N ARG A 64 -0.23 12.52 22.04
CA ARG A 64 0.41 13.82 22.06
C ARG A 64 1.76 13.76 21.35
N GLY A 65 1.84 14.38 20.17
CA GLY A 65 3.04 14.40 19.32
C GLY A 65 3.00 13.44 18.14
N HIS A 66 2.11 12.43 18.14
CA HIS A 66 2.04 11.39 17.09
C HIS A 66 0.73 11.43 16.30
N ARG A 67 0.00 12.55 16.31
CA ARG A 67 -1.30 12.70 15.60
C ARG A 67 -1.20 12.35 14.12
N ILE A 68 -0.12 12.76 13.46
CA ILE A 68 0.10 12.49 12.04
C ILE A 68 0.25 10.98 11.80
N LEU A 69 0.91 10.25 12.71
CA LEU A 69 1.08 8.80 12.62
C LEU A 69 -0.28 8.10 12.69
N TYR A 70 -1.14 8.47 13.63
CA TYR A 70 -2.48 7.89 13.76
C TYR A 70 -3.37 8.21 12.54
N LEU A 71 -3.31 9.45 12.04
CA LEU A 71 -4.04 9.84 10.84
C LEU A 71 -3.58 9.02 9.63
N ARG A 72 -2.27 8.83 9.48
CA ARG A 72 -1.69 7.99 8.43
C ARG A 72 -2.18 6.55 8.55
N THR A 73 -2.08 5.94 9.74
CA THR A 73 -2.51 4.56 9.96
C THR A 73 -4.00 4.38 9.67
N PHE A 74 -4.84 5.33 10.10
CA PHE A 74 -6.26 5.30 9.79
C PHE A 74 -6.53 5.40 8.28
N SER A 75 -5.85 6.32 7.60
CA SER A 75 -5.95 6.47 6.15
C SER A 75 -5.49 5.22 5.39
N GLU A 76 -4.39 4.60 5.81
CA GLU A 76 -3.89 3.35 5.23
C GLU A 76 -4.88 2.20 5.43
N GLY A 77 -5.46 2.06 6.63
CA GLY A 77 -6.48 1.05 6.91
C GLY A 77 -7.74 1.23 6.06
N PHE A 78 -8.17 2.47 5.89
CA PHE A 78 -9.30 2.81 5.04
C PHE A 78 -9.03 2.48 3.57
N CYS A 79 -7.86 2.86 3.05
CA CYS A 79 -7.43 2.51 1.70
C CYS A 79 -7.34 0.99 1.50
N ALA A 80 -6.82 0.25 2.47
CA ALA A 80 -6.71 -1.21 2.39
C ALA A 80 -8.08 -1.87 2.18
N ILE A 81 -9.13 -1.43 2.91
CA ILE A 81 -10.48 -1.95 2.75
C ILE A 81 -10.96 -1.77 1.30
N PHE A 82 -10.77 -0.57 0.71
CA PHE A 82 -11.16 -0.31 -0.67
C PHE A 82 -10.37 -1.15 -1.68
N ILE A 83 -9.07 -1.32 -1.44
CA ILE A 83 -8.21 -2.17 -2.29
C ILE A 83 -8.72 -3.61 -2.29
N PHE A 84 -8.97 -4.19 -1.12
CA PHE A 84 -9.43 -5.58 -1.02
C PHE A 84 -10.83 -5.77 -1.62
N VAL A 85 -11.76 -4.85 -1.36
CA VAL A 85 -13.10 -4.89 -1.96
C VAL A 85 -13.02 -4.77 -3.48
N SER A 86 -12.21 -3.86 -3.99
CA SER A 86 -12.02 -3.70 -5.44
C SER A 86 -11.38 -4.94 -6.06
N LEU A 87 -10.34 -5.50 -5.44
CA LEU A 87 -9.65 -6.68 -5.91
C LEU A 87 -10.57 -7.91 -5.95
N SER A 88 -11.50 -8.04 -5.01
CA SER A 88 -12.49 -9.11 -5.02
C SER A 88 -13.56 -8.92 -6.11
N ALA A 89 -13.95 -7.68 -6.39
CA ALA A 89 -15.07 -7.35 -7.27
C ALA A 89 -14.71 -7.34 -8.77
N VAL A 90 -13.48 -6.96 -9.14
CA VAL A 90 -13.06 -6.81 -10.53
C VAL A 90 -11.99 -7.83 -10.94
N ALA A 91 -11.78 -8.00 -12.25
CA ALA A 91 -10.71 -8.84 -12.77
C ALA A 91 -9.34 -8.26 -12.35
N LEU A 92 -8.39 -9.17 -12.02
CA LEU A 92 -7.05 -8.76 -11.57
C LEU A 92 -6.34 -7.84 -12.58
N ALA A 93 -6.49 -8.11 -13.88
CA ALA A 93 -5.92 -7.27 -14.93
C ALA A 93 -6.49 -5.86 -14.93
N THR A 94 -7.80 -5.71 -14.75
CA THR A 94 -8.47 -4.40 -14.65
C THR A 94 -8.01 -3.65 -13.41
N PHE A 95 -7.95 -4.34 -12.25
CA PHE A 95 -7.43 -3.78 -11.02
C PHE A 95 -5.99 -3.26 -11.19
N ALA A 96 -5.09 -4.10 -11.74
CA ALA A 96 -3.70 -3.75 -11.97
C ALA A 96 -3.55 -2.53 -12.90
N THR A 97 -4.34 -2.46 -13.97
CA THR A 97 -4.32 -1.32 -14.90
C THR A 97 -4.73 -0.02 -14.22
N VAL A 98 -5.81 -0.03 -13.44
CA VAL A 98 -6.25 1.16 -12.68
C VAL A 98 -5.22 1.53 -11.61
N PHE A 99 -4.64 0.53 -10.94
CA PHE A 99 -3.66 0.77 -9.89
C PHE A 99 -2.35 1.39 -10.41
N GLN A 100 -1.99 1.14 -11.67
CA GLN A 100 -0.86 1.81 -12.34
C GLN A 100 -1.04 3.34 -12.46
N ALA A 101 -2.27 3.84 -12.42
CA ALA A 101 -2.53 5.28 -12.40
C ALA A 101 -2.20 5.96 -11.05
N VAL A 102 -2.05 5.19 -9.96
CA VAL A 102 -1.80 5.73 -8.61
C VAL A 102 -0.55 6.63 -8.55
N PRO A 103 0.63 6.26 -9.10
CA PRO A 103 1.79 7.15 -9.10
C PRO A 103 1.54 8.48 -9.81
N LEU A 104 0.71 8.47 -10.86
CA LEU A 104 0.36 9.66 -11.62
C LEU A 104 -0.52 10.60 -10.78
N VAL A 105 -1.54 10.05 -10.12
CA VAL A 105 -2.44 10.78 -9.22
C VAL A 105 -1.66 11.35 -8.03
N VAL A 106 -0.77 10.57 -7.44
CA VAL A 106 0.09 11.03 -6.32
C VAL A 106 1.00 12.17 -6.76
N THR A 107 1.63 12.06 -7.93
CA THR A 107 2.51 13.13 -8.46
C THR A 107 1.71 14.40 -8.74
N MET A 108 0.53 14.27 -9.31
CA MET A 108 -0.37 15.40 -9.56
C MET A 108 -0.85 16.03 -8.24
N GLY A 109 -1.20 15.21 -7.26
CA GLY A 109 -1.56 15.67 -5.92
C GLY A 109 -0.42 16.42 -5.24
N ALA A 110 0.81 15.89 -5.30
CA ALA A 110 2.00 16.56 -4.76
C ALA A 110 2.25 17.93 -5.43
N ALA A 111 2.10 18.00 -6.75
CA ALA A 111 2.23 19.26 -7.48
C ALA A 111 1.19 20.30 -7.07
N LEU A 112 -0.08 19.89 -6.90
CA LEU A 112 -1.20 20.79 -6.60
C LEU A 112 -1.24 21.20 -5.13
N PHE A 113 -1.09 20.25 -4.20
CA PHE A 113 -1.25 20.49 -2.75
C PHE A 113 0.04 20.92 -2.06
N LEU A 114 1.18 20.29 -2.42
CA LEU A 114 2.48 20.63 -1.83
C LEU A 114 3.23 21.70 -2.62
N ARG A 115 2.69 22.13 -3.78
CA ARG A 115 3.34 23.10 -4.68
C ARG A 115 4.77 22.69 -5.06
N GLU A 116 5.02 21.37 -5.14
CA GLU A 116 6.31 20.89 -5.63
C GLU A 116 6.50 21.27 -7.09
N GLN A 117 7.69 21.75 -7.44
CA GLN A 117 8.03 22.04 -8.81
C GLN A 117 8.24 20.73 -9.58
N VAL A 118 7.18 20.25 -10.19
CA VAL A 118 7.23 19.07 -11.05
C VAL A 118 7.79 19.52 -12.40
N GLY A 119 9.02 19.05 -12.74
CA GLY A 119 9.65 19.36 -14.00
C GLY A 119 8.81 18.88 -15.19
N TRP A 120 8.87 19.62 -16.32
CA TRP A 120 8.09 19.35 -17.52
C TRP A 120 8.17 17.91 -18.03
N ARG A 121 9.29 17.23 -17.82
CA ARG A 121 9.49 15.80 -18.18
C ARG A 121 8.56 14.87 -17.39
N ARG A 122 8.28 15.17 -16.12
CA ARG A 122 7.33 14.41 -15.30
C ARG A 122 5.90 14.66 -15.74
N TRP A 123 5.56 15.89 -16.14
CA TRP A 123 4.26 16.21 -16.72
C TRP A 123 4.02 15.46 -18.03
N LEU A 124 5.02 15.38 -18.91
CA LEU A 124 4.92 14.56 -20.12
C LEU A 124 4.75 13.07 -19.80
N ALA A 125 5.47 12.53 -18.83
CA ALA A 125 5.30 11.14 -18.41
C ALA A 125 3.89 10.85 -17.87
N ILE A 126 3.28 11.80 -17.14
CA ILE A 126 1.91 11.71 -16.64
C ILE A 126 0.89 11.71 -17.80
N LEU A 127 1.12 12.50 -18.85
CA LEU A 127 0.22 12.60 -19.99
C LEU A 127 0.30 11.40 -20.95
N ILE A 128 1.45 10.74 -21.01
CA ILE A 128 1.68 9.60 -21.90
C ILE A 128 1.33 8.26 -21.22
N GLY A 129 1.47 8.15 -19.89
CA GLY A 129 1.17 6.95 -19.13
C GLY A 129 -0.27 6.84 -18.72
#